data_9c563b31c025cfc8db57f64fcc466b84
#
_entry.id   9c563b31c025cfc8db57f64fcc466b84
#
_cell.length_a   1.000
_cell.length_b   1.000
_cell.length_c   1.000
_cell.angle_alpha   90.00
_cell.angle_beta   90.00
_cell.angle_gamma   90.00
#
_symmetry.space_group_name_H-M   'P 1'
#
loop_
_entity.id
_entity.type
_entity.pdbx_description
1 polymer ?
#
loop_
_entity_poly.entity_id
_entity_poly.type
_entity_poly.pdbx_seq_one_letter_code
_entity_poly.pdbx_strand_id
1 'polypeptide(L)'
;MAHSSNASTIPSTWVSTTILMQEYNTIVLNNLTPGTSEIKGSLYVGGIIAAGSPLSVNSSLMPDGSLGGSLVVGGIIAAPIQLHSGNVLVGGIVNTSFNNSGGGNITVGDTVTGAITNTNGGDITIGGSATGVINNVGGGNITVSGNITNILNNENGGDITVGGQLVYAYNNNGGGTVSVAGYHNGGPSSPVSLPEVSLGINVQDIRTRFEMLSTELSTLSTNGIIEAGNFLTPDNEDAITLIPPGETAAPNEILVFNVDASFFDGNAPTFSNSDITTVVNVAGANFTIKDFDFGDEYENVVFNFYEALMLDIDSVFGASILAPFADTENTNEIKGSLVTNNYINSGIVSPPVFVGDLTPWEPEPPVTVPVPASAWLFFSALVGMAIFRRGQSYS
;
A
#
# COMPACT_ATOMS: atom_id res chain seq x y z
N MET A 1 -15.61 22.73 -34.00
CA MET A 1 -15.46 21.29 -34.12
C MET A 1 -15.54 20.77 -32.69
N ALA A 2 -16.56 20.01 -32.33
CA ALA A 2 -16.70 19.48 -31.01
C ALA A 2 -15.69 18.33 -30.84
N HIS A 3 -14.73 18.48 -29.95
CA HIS A 3 -13.90 17.36 -29.51
C HIS A 3 -14.83 16.42 -28.71
N SER A 4 -15.07 15.24 -29.24
CA SER A 4 -15.64 14.16 -28.46
C SER A 4 -14.55 13.68 -27.51
N SER A 5 -14.61 14.12 -26.25
CA SER A 5 -13.86 13.46 -25.18
C SER A 5 -14.42 12.05 -25.06
N ASN A 6 -13.65 11.05 -25.46
CA ASN A 6 -13.90 9.67 -25.03
C ASN A 6 -13.69 9.65 -23.52
N ALA A 7 -14.77 9.69 -22.76
CA ALA A 7 -14.72 9.38 -21.34
C ALA A 7 -14.27 7.91 -21.22
N SER A 8 -12.99 7.70 -20.86
CA SER A 8 -12.53 6.37 -20.49
C SER A 8 -13.13 6.07 -19.12
N THR A 9 -13.91 5.02 -19.03
CA THR A 9 -14.38 4.52 -17.73
C THR A 9 -13.16 4.09 -16.93
N ILE A 10 -12.93 4.77 -15.79
CA ILE A 10 -11.84 4.45 -14.87
C ILE A 10 -12.10 3.05 -14.30
N PRO A 11 -11.14 2.13 -14.40
CA PRO A 11 -11.27 0.85 -13.73
C PRO A 11 -11.34 1.09 -12.20
N SER A 12 -12.32 0.48 -11.54
CA SER A 12 -12.43 0.51 -10.07
C SER A 12 -11.15 0.04 -9.33
N THR A 13 -10.26 -0.63 -10.06
CA THR A 13 -8.93 -1.06 -9.61
C THR A 13 -8.00 0.10 -9.25
N TRP A 14 -8.13 1.27 -9.88
CA TRP A 14 -7.27 2.43 -9.57
C TRP A 14 -7.54 2.97 -8.18
N VAL A 15 -8.80 3.14 -7.82
CA VAL A 15 -9.19 3.65 -6.50
C VAL A 15 -8.62 2.78 -5.39
N SER A 16 -8.80 1.46 -5.49
CA SER A 16 -8.29 0.53 -4.49
C SER A 16 -6.76 0.45 -4.44
N THR A 17 -6.07 0.70 -5.56
CA THR A 17 -4.60 0.70 -5.64
C THR A 17 -4.03 1.99 -5.05
N THR A 18 -4.65 3.13 -5.33
CA THR A 18 -4.29 4.43 -4.73
C THR A 18 -4.43 4.40 -3.20
N ILE A 19 -5.52 3.80 -2.69
CA ILE A 19 -5.73 3.62 -1.25
C ILE A 19 -4.56 2.87 -0.61
N LEU A 20 -4.03 1.82 -1.25
CA LEU A 20 -2.87 1.11 -0.71
C LEU A 20 -1.62 2.02 -0.61
N MET A 21 -1.39 2.91 -1.58
CA MET A 21 -0.30 3.90 -1.50
C MET A 21 -0.52 4.94 -0.41
N GLN A 22 -1.78 5.25 -0.06
CA GLN A 22 -2.15 6.17 1.01
C GLN A 22 -2.01 5.53 2.41
N GLU A 23 -2.02 4.20 2.50
CA GLU A 23 -2.01 3.47 3.76
C GLU A 23 -0.65 2.83 4.07
N TYR A 24 0.11 2.45 3.04
CA TYR A 24 1.41 1.79 3.18
C TYR A 24 2.53 2.69 2.68
N ASN A 25 3.47 2.96 3.57
CA ASN A 25 4.65 3.73 3.23
C ASN A 25 5.60 2.95 2.31
N THR A 26 5.62 1.61 2.43
CA THR A 26 6.41 0.76 1.56
C THR A 26 5.60 -0.44 1.09
N ILE A 27 5.55 -0.63 -0.23
CA ILE A 27 4.87 -1.73 -0.91
C ILE A 27 5.88 -2.44 -1.80
N VAL A 28 6.33 -3.61 -1.36
CA VAL A 28 7.23 -4.47 -2.11
C VAL A 28 6.42 -5.61 -2.73
N LEU A 29 6.30 -5.64 -4.03
CA LEU A 29 5.44 -6.59 -4.74
C LEU A 29 6.00 -8.02 -4.74
N ASN A 30 7.30 -8.19 -4.52
CA ASN A 30 7.97 -9.47 -4.44
C ASN A 30 8.78 -9.59 -3.15
N ASN A 31 10.10 -9.42 -3.17
CA ASN A 31 10.97 -9.71 -2.03
C ASN A 31 11.63 -8.47 -1.47
N LEU A 32 11.71 -8.42 -0.15
CA LEU A 32 12.46 -7.42 0.60
C LEU A 32 13.74 -8.05 1.16
N THR A 33 14.88 -7.43 0.90
CA THR A 33 16.16 -7.73 1.56
C THR A 33 16.47 -6.63 2.56
N PRO A 34 16.39 -6.88 3.88
CA PRO A 34 16.69 -5.87 4.87
C PRO A 34 18.19 -5.54 4.91
N GLY A 35 18.50 -4.25 4.76
CA GLY A 35 19.80 -3.69 5.07
C GLY A 35 19.91 -3.27 6.54
N THR A 36 20.59 -2.15 6.81
CA THR A 36 20.83 -1.66 8.19
C THR A 36 19.88 -0.53 8.59
N SER A 37 18.83 -0.30 7.82
CA SER A 37 17.93 0.86 7.95
C SER A 37 16.52 0.45 8.41
N GLU A 38 15.60 1.41 8.46
CA GLU A 38 14.24 1.22 8.93
C GLU A 38 13.18 1.65 7.91
N ILE A 39 11.98 1.11 8.04
CA ILE A 39 10.77 1.58 7.37
C ILE A 39 9.90 2.21 8.47
N LYS A 40 9.83 3.55 8.50
CA LYS A 40 9.15 4.28 9.58
C LYS A 40 7.63 4.15 9.56
N GLY A 41 7.05 3.82 8.41
CA GLY A 41 5.61 3.60 8.23
C GLY A 41 5.22 2.13 8.08
N SER A 42 4.01 1.89 7.58
CA SER A 42 3.47 0.54 7.34
C SER A 42 4.12 -0.12 6.13
N LEU A 43 4.27 -1.45 6.19
CA LEU A 43 4.97 -2.26 5.19
C LEU A 43 4.09 -3.39 4.65
N TYR A 44 3.99 -3.47 3.34
CA TYR A 44 3.48 -4.65 2.60
C TYR A 44 4.62 -5.31 1.82
N VAL A 45 4.74 -6.64 1.92
CA VAL A 45 5.66 -7.47 1.12
C VAL A 45 4.89 -8.64 0.54
N GLY A 46 4.76 -8.70 -0.78
CA GLY A 46 4.03 -9.77 -1.47
C GLY A 46 4.71 -11.14 -1.37
N GLY A 47 6.03 -11.17 -1.41
CA GLY A 47 6.85 -12.37 -1.29
C GLY A 47 7.45 -12.56 0.11
N ILE A 48 8.77 -12.59 0.19
CA ILE A 48 9.50 -12.88 1.43
C ILE A 48 10.25 -11.64 1.94
N ILE A 49 10.39 -11.55 3.26
CA ILE A 49 11.45 -10.76 3.88
C ILE A 49 12.65 -11.70 4.04
N ALA A 50 13.67 -11.50 3.21
CA ALA A 50 14.86 -12.34 3.15
C ALA A 50 15.68 -12.25 4.45
N ALA A 51 16.54 -13.23 4.68
CA ALA A 51 17.49 -13.15 5.77
C ALA A 51 18.42 -11.93 5.61
N GLY A 52 18.61 -11.19 6.68
CA GLY A 52 19.40 -9.96 6.66
C GLY A 52 19.51 -9.33 8.05
N SER A 53 19.80 -8.04 8.08
CA SER A 53 19.82 -7.25 9.31
C SER A 53 18.43 -7.20 9.99
N PRO A 54 18.36 -6.93 11.28
CA PRO A 54 17.08 -6.65 11.92
C PRO A 54 16.37 -5.47 11.25
N LEU A 55 15.10 -5.64 10.92
CA LEU A 55 14.26 -4.62 10.28
C LEU A 55 13.33 -3.98 11.31
N SER A 56 13.42 -2.67 11.45
CA SER A 56 12.48 -1.85 12.21
C SER A 56 11.33 -1.39 11.30
N VAL A 57 10.09 -1.59 11.74
CA VAL A 57 8.88 -1.25 10.98
C VAL A 57 7.93 -0.45 11.84
N ASN A 58 7.29 0.54 11.21
CA ASN A 58 6.24 1.39 11.79
C ASN A 58 6.66 2.14 13.07
N SER A 59 7.87 2.70 13.08
CA SER A 59 8.32 3.54 14.20
C SER A 59 7.60 4.90 14.27
N SER A 60 6.95 5.34 13.18
CA SER A 60 6.07 6.52 13.16
C SER A 60 4.64 6.23 13.62
N LEU A 61 4.35 5.00 14.05
CA LEU A 61 3.07 4.56 14.62
C LEU A 61 1.86 4.82 13.69
N MET A 62 2.04 4.60 12.40
CA MET A 62 0.94 4.67 11.43
C MET A 62 -0.15 3.63 11.75
N PRO A 63 -1.42 3.93 11.46
CA PRO A 63 -2.52 2.98 11.65
C PRO A 63 -2.38 1.76 10.74
N ASP A 64 -3.12 0.69 11.06
CA ASP A 64 -3.24 -0.45 10.18
C ASP A 64 -3.92 -0.07 8.86
N GLY A 65 -3.40 -0.55 7.75
CA GLY A 65 -3.99 -0.34 6.43
C GLY A 65 -5.19 -1.26 6.16
N SER A 66 -5.85 -1.07 5.02
CA SER A 66 -7.05 -1.81 4.58
C SER A 66 -6.83 -3.32 4.42
N LEU A 67 -5.57 -3.78 4.30
CA LEU A 67 -5.22 -5.19 4.34
C LEU A 67 -5.24 -5.77 5.76
N GLY A 68 -5.52 -4.95 6.78
CA GLY A 68 -5.72 -5.38 8.17
C GLY A 68 -4.46 -5.39 9.04
N GLY A 69 -3.34 -4.83 8.59
CA GLY A 69 -2.12 -4.77 9.39
C GLY A 69 -1.16 -3.66 9.00
N SER A 70 -0.31 -3.26 9.93
CA SER A 70 0.82 -2.37 9.67
C SER A 70 2.02 -3.11 9.08
N LEU A 71 2.10 -4.42 9.28
CA LEU A 71 3.04 -5.32 8.59
C LEU A 71 2.27 -6.47 7.95
N VAL A 72 2.32 -6.53 6.63
CA VAL A 72 1.67 -7.57 5.83
C VAL A 72 2.71 -8.25 4.96
N VAL A 73 2.88 -9.57 5.12
CA VAL A 73 3.85 -10.38 4.34
C VAL A 73 3.13 -11.58 3.74
N GLY A 74 3.11 -11.68 2.42
CA GLY A 74 2.47 -12.80 1.72
C GLY A 74 3.18 -14.14 1.93
N GLY A 75 4.49 -14.13 2.06
CA GLY A 75 5.35 -15.30 2.21
C GLY A 75 6.02 -15.44 3.57
N ILE A 76 7.33 -15.56 3.58
CA ILE A 76 8.15 -15.92 4.74
C ILE A 76 8.84 -14.70 5.33
N ILE A 77 8.94 -14.66 6.66
CA ILE A 77 9.84 -13.74 7.37
C ILE A 77 11.08 -14.49 7.81
N ALA A 78 12.25 -14.12 7.24
CA ALA A 78 13.55 -14.71 7.54
C ALA A 78 14.54 -13.74 8.22
N ALA A 79 14.26 -12.44 8.25
CA ALA A 79 15.03 -11.46 9.03
C ALA A 79 14.36 -11.13 10.36
N PRO A 80 15.10 -10.82 11.42
CA PRO A 80 14.52 -10.37 12.68
C PRO A 80 13.68 -9.09 12.48
N ILE A 81 12.49 -9.05 13.05
CA ILE A 81 11.57 -7.90 12.93
C ILE A 81 11.33 -7.26 14.29
N GLN A 82 11.41 -5.93 14.30
CA GLN A 82 10.92 -5.08 15.36
C GLN A 82 9.76 -4.24 14.82
N LEU A 83 8.52 -4.62 15.12
CA LEU A 83 7.34 -3.80 14.84
C LEU A 83 7.02 -2.92 16.06
N HIS A 84 6.78 -1.64 15.82
CA HIS A 84 6.54 -0.68 16.89
C HIS A 84 5.07 -0.51 17.23
N SER A 85 4.17 -0.78 16.28
CA SER A 85 2.71 -0.70 16.48
C SER A 85 1.95 -1.41 15.38
N GLY A 86 0.74 -1.86 15.67
CA GLY A 86 -0.25 -2.37 14.73
C GLY A 86 -0.27 -3.88 14.60
N ASN A 87 -1.17 -4.36 13.75
CA ASN A 87 -1.37 -5.78 13.48
C ASN A 87 -0.32 -6.33 12.51
N VAL A 88 -0.10 -7.62 12.59
CA VAL A 88 0.82 -8.40 11.75
C VAL A 88 0.06 -9.51 11.05
N LEU A 89 0.22 -9.57 9.73
CA LEU A 89 -0.32 -10.63 8.89
C LEU A 89 0.81 -11.28 8.09
N VAL A 90 1.06 -12.58 8.30
CA VAL A 90 2.09 -13.35 7.58
C VAL A 90 1.43 -14.56 6.95
N GLY A 91 1.46 -14.67 5.62
CA GLY A 91 0.86 -15.79 4.88
C GLY A 91 1.60 -17.11 5.06
N GLY A 92 2.92 -17.05 5.17
CA GLY A 92 3.78 -18.21 5.31
C GLY A 92 4.39 -18.36 6.70
N ILE A 93 5.68 -18.64 6.74
CA ILE A 93 6.45 -19.03 7.92
C ILE A 93 7.15 -17.83 8.55
N VAL A 94 7.21 -17.80 9.89
CA VAL A 94 8.11 -16.93 10.65
C VAL A 94 9.26 -17.77 11.20
N ASN A 95 10.44 -17.67 10.59
CA ASN A 95 11.59 -18.52 10.96
C ASN A 95 12.67 -17.81 11.78
N THR A 96 12.39 -16.62 12.25
CA THR A 96 13.32 -15.77 13.03
C THR A 96 12.59 -15.09 14.20
N SER A 97 13.31 -14.28 14.98
CA SER A 97 12.70 -13.52 16.05
C SER A 97 11.78 -12.42 15.53
N PHE A 98 10.61 -12.34 16.09
CA PHE A 98 9.61 -11.32 15.79
C PHE A 98 9.15 -10.64 17.09
N ASN A 99 9.30 -9.33 17.17
CA ASN A 99 8.88 -8.55 18.31
C ASN A 99 7.88 -7.46 17.89
N ASN A 100 6.65 -7.51 18.41
CA ASN A 100 5.68 -6.43 18.32
C ASN A 100 5.58 -5.72 19.67
N SER A 101 6.09 -4.50 19.74
CA SER A 101 6.21 -3.76 21.01
C SER A 101 5.02 -2.84 21.30
N GLY A 102 4.23 -2.50 20.31
CA GLY A 102 3.11 -1.55 20.43
C GLY A 102 1.74 -2.19 20.62
N GLY A 103 1.66 -3.51 20.71
CA GLY A 103 0.39 -4.24 20.72
C GLY A 103 -0.17 -4.45 19.32
N GLY A 104 -1.34 -5.06 19.23
CA GLY A 104 -1.97 -5.50 18.00
C GLY A 104 -1.92 -7.02 17.85
N ASN A 105 -2.71 -7.53 16.92
CA ASN A 105 -2.80 -8.97 16.69
C ASN A 105 -1.65 -9.46 15.80
N ILE A 106 -1.19 -10.68 16.05
CA ILE A 106 -0.22 -11.38 15.21
C ILE A 106 -0.91 -12.60 14.60
N THR A 107 -1.02 -12.62 13.28
CA THR A 107 -1.58 -13.76 12.54
C THR A 107 -0.53 -14.33 11.59
N VAL A 108 -0.19 -15.59 11.77
CA VAL A 108 0.74 -16.35 10.91
C VAL A 108 -0.01 -17.52 10.29
N GLY A 109 -0.07 -17.60 8.97
CA GLY A 109 -0.81 -18.63 8.24
C GLY A 109 -0.22 -20.04 8.35
N ASP A 110 1.09 -20.13 8.58
CA ASP A 110 1.82 -21.40 8.67
C ASP A 110 2.62 -21.49 9.98
N THR A 111 3.77 -22.08 9.95
CA THR A 111 4.60 -22.48 11.10
C THR A 111 5.45 -21.30 11.63
N VAL A 112 5.66 -21.27 12.94
CA VAL A 112 6.59 -20.36 13.61
C VAL A 112 7.75 -21.17 14.18
N THR A 113 8.96 -20.92 13.69
CA THR A 113 10.18 -21.57 14.21
C THR A 113 11.03 -20.60 15.05
N GLY A 114 10.91 -19.30 14.81
CA GLY A 114 11.54 -18.25 15.61
C GLY A 114 10.73 -17.88 16.85
N ALA A 115 11.30 -17.03 17.69
CA ALA A 115 10.58 -16.52 18.86
C ALA A 115 9.59 -15.41 18.46
N ILE A 116 8.37 -15.44 18.96
CA ILE A 116 7.41 -14.35 18.87
C ILE A 116 7.25 -13.71 20.25
N THR A 117 7.36 -12.38 20.28
CA THR A 117 7.00 -11.58 21.44
C THR A 117 5.98 -10.54 21.04
N ASN A 118 4.82 -10.52 21.68
CA ASN A 118 3.80 -9.50 21.54
C ASN A 118 3.63 -8.79 22.89
N THR A 119 3.97 -7.51 22.92
CA THR A 119 3.89 -6.70 24.14
C THR A 119 2.71 -5.73 24.02
N ASN A 120 2.06 -5.41 25.14
CA ASN A 120 0.89 -4.52 25.21
C ASN A 120 -0.41 -5.08 24.65
N GLY A 121 -0.54 -6.41 24.55
CA GLY A 121 -1.80 -7.08 24.24
C GLY A 121 -1.98 -7.42 22.77
N GLY A 122 -3.14 -7.99 22.47
CA GLY A 122 -3.51 -8.52 21.17
C GLY A 122 -3.40 -10.05 21.11
N ASP A 123 -4.15 -10.62 20.18
CA ASP A 123 -4.19 -12.07 19.98
C ASP A 123 -3.01 -12.55 19.15
N ILE A 124 -2.55 -13.77 19.41
CA ILE A 124 -1.58 -14.48 18.57
C ILE A 124 -2.27 -15.69 17.94
N THR A 125 -2.36 -15.73 16.64
CA THR A 125 -2.94 -16.84 15.88
C THR A 125 -1.92 -17.45 14.93
N ILE A 126 -1.67 -18.77 15.02
CA ILE A 126 -0.72 -19.52 14.20
C ILE A 126 -1.44 -20.69 13.55
N GLY A 127 -1.48 -20.70 12.21
CA GLY A 127 -2.15 -21.75 11.42
C GLY A 127 -1.41 -23.10 11.40
N GLY A 128 -0.10 -23.08 11.60
CA GLY A 128 0.74 -24.26 11.71
C GLY A 128 1.16 -24.60 13.12
N SER A 129 2.40 -25.08 13.28
CA SER A 129 3.02 -25.42 14.56
C SER A 129 3.94 -24.28 15.05
N ALA A 130 4.20 -24.21 16.35
CA ALA A 130 5.18 -23.30 16.94
C ALA A 130 6.30 -24.12 17.61
N THR A 131 7.53 -23.96 17.09
CA THR A 131 8.73 -24.55 17.68
C THR A 131 9.61 -23.50 18.36
N GLY A 132 9.35 -22.22 18.12
CA GLY A 132 9.93 -21.08 18.83
C GLY A 132 9.19 -20.75 20.12
N VAL A 133 9.77 -19.88 20.93
CA VAL A 133 9.14 -19.36 22.15
C VAL A 133 8.00 -18.40 21.75
N ILE A 134 6.86 -18.51 22.40
CA ILE A 134 5.77 -17.55 22.27
C ILE A 134 5.60 -16.80 23.59
N ASN A 135 5.76 -15.48 23.55
CA ASN A 135 5.50 -14.58 24.65
C ASN A 135 4.40 -13.59 24.27
N ASN A 136 3.26 -13.66 24.91
CA ASN A 136 2.19 -12.67 24.81
C ASN A 136 2.07 -11.94 26.16
N VAL A 137 2.50 -10.68 26.18
CA VAL A 137 2.56 -9.87 27.41
C VAL A 137 1.59 -8.71 27.27
N GLY A 138 0.57 -8.66 28.10
CA GLY A 138 -0.43 -7.59 28.04
C GLY A 138 -1.85 -8.09 27.82
N GLY A 139 -2.05 -9.40 27.71
CA GLY A 139 -3.34 -10.05 27.51
C GLY A 139 -3.58 -10.44 26.05
N GLY A 140 -4.74 -11.02 25.79
CA GLY A 140 -5.12 -11.58 24.50
C GLY A 140 -5.02 -13.10 24.46
N ASN A 141 -5.61 -13.68 23.43
CA ASN A 141 -5.68 -15.13 23.27
C ASN A 141 -4.48 -15.63 22.46
N ILE A 142 -4.10 -16.88 22.71
CA ILE A 142 -3.12 -17.59 21.88
C ILE A 142 -3.80 -18.80 21.25
N THR A 143 -3.83 -18.84 19.94
CA THR A 143 -4.41 -19.94 19.15
C THR A 143 -3.34 -20.51 18.23
N VAL A 144 -3.04 -21.81 18.37
CA VAL A 144 -2.09 -22.54 17.51
C VAL A 144 -2.75 -23.78 16.98
N SER A 145 -2.88 -23.90 15.65
CA SER A 145 -3.56 -25.05 15.04
C SER A 145 -2.75 -26.37 15.12
N GLY A 146 -1.43 -26.25 15.10
CA GLY A 146 -0.51 -27.40 15.23
C GLY A 146 -0.01 -27.64 16.65
N ASN A 147 1.22 -28.14 16.74
CA ASN A 147 1.90 -28.42 18.00
C ASN A 147 2.67 -27.18 18.53
N ILE A 148 2.79 -27.08 19.85
CA ILE A 148 3.73 -26.19 20.50
C ILE A 148 4.82 -27.05 21.17
N THR A 149 6.05 -26.87 20.70
CA THR A 149 7.20 -27.67 21.17
C THR A 149 8.27 -26.79 21.87
N ASN A 150 7.87 -25.63 22.38
CA ASN A 150 8.72 -24.74 23.16
C ASN A 150 7.90 -24.05 24.26
N ILE A 151 8.50 -23.11 24.97
CA ILE A 151 7.88 -22.35 26.06
C ILE A 151 6.77 -21.46 25.48
N LEU A 152 5.64 -21.48 26.17
CA LEU A 152 4.49 -20.63 25.90
C LEU A 152 4.18 -19.79 27.14
N ASN A 153 4.28 -18.48 27.03
CA ASN A 153 3.88 -17.54 28.05
C ASN A 153 2.72 -16.67 27.57
N ASN A 154 1.64 -16.63 28.33
CA ASN A 154 0.53 -15.72 28.17
C ASN A 154 0.32 -14.98 29.49
N GLU A 155 0.65 -13.70 29.53
CA GLU A 155 0.55 -12.89 30.74
C GLU A 155 -0.66 -11.95 30.65
N ASN A 156 -1.28 -11.69 31.80
CA ASN A 156 -2.44 -10.80 31.96
C ASN A 156 -3.75 -11.31 31.34
N GLY A 157 -3.92 -12.60 31.15
CA GLY A 157 -5.18 -13.24 30.79
C GLY A 157 -5.27 -13.65 29.34
N GLY A 158 -6.46 -14.13 28.95
CA GLY A 158 -6.76 -14.71 27.65
C GLY A 158 -6.69 -16.22 27.62
N ASP A 159 -7.37 -16.80 26.64
CA ASP A 159 -7.43 -18.25 26.46
C ASP A 159 -6.23 -18.74 25.64
N ILE A 160 -5.78 -19.96 25.95
CA ILE A 160 -4.80 -20.68 25.13
C ILE A 160 -5.51 -21.86 24.48
N THR A 161 -5.48 -21.93 23.16
CA THR A 161 -6.07 -23.01 22.37
C THR A 161 -5.02 -23.65 21.46
N VAL A 162 -4.79 -24.96 21.59
CA VAL A 162 -3.79 -25.72 20.82
C VAL A 162 -4.46 -26.92 20.15
N GLY A 163 -4.44 -26.95 18.83
CA GLY A 163 -5.02 -28.03 18.04
C GLY A 163 -4.19 -29.33 18.03
N GLY A 164 -2.90 -29.22 18.37
CA GLY A 164 -1.99 -30.36 18.50
C GLY A 164 -1.56 -30.63 19.93
N GLN A 165 -0.29 -30.89 20.14
CA GLN A 165 0.33 -31.16 21.45
C GLN A 165 0.97 -29.88 22.01
N LEU A 166 0.93 -29.73 23.34
CA LEU A 166 1.70 -28.75 24.10
C LEU A 166 2.76 -29.49 24.92
N VAL A 167 3.97 -29.59 24.37
CA VAL A 167 5.00 -30.51 24.87
C VAL A 167 5.71 -29.97 26.09
N TYR A 168 5.96 -28.65 26.16
CA TYR A 168 6.69 -28.00 27.26
C TYR A 168 5.75 -27.30 28.25
N ALA A 169 6.33 -26.79 29.29
CA ALA A 169 5.62 -26.00 30.30
C ALA A 169 5.05 -24.72 29.65
N TYR A 170 3.85 -24.38 30.05
CA TYR A 170 3.21 -23.11 29.68
C TYR A 170 2.92 -22.30 30.94
N ASN A 171 2.82 -21.00 30.73
CA ASN A 171 2.40 -20.05 31.72
C ASN A 171 1.18 -19.28 31.21
N ASN A 172 0.06 -19.33 31.95
CA ASN A 172 -1.15 -18.55 31.67
C ASN A 172 -1.52 -17.77 32.91
N ASN A 173 -0.81 -16.65 33.15
CA ASN A 173 -1.02 -15.81 34.34
C ASN A 173 -2.11 -14.77 34.04
N GLY A 174 -3.05 -14.64 34.95
CA GLY A 174 -4.10 -13.63 34.87
C GLY A 174 -5.47 -14.16 34.48
N GLY A 175 -5.62 -15.45 34.26
CA GLY A 175 -6.90 -16.12 33.99
C GLY A 175 -6.98 -16.63 32.55
N GLY A 176 -8.16 -17.09 32.18
CA GLY A 176 -8.41 -17.75 30.89
C GLY A 176 -8.27 -19.28 30.97
N THR A 177 -8.83 -19.94 29.97
CA THR A 177 -8.84 -21.39 29.86
C THR A 177 -7.68 -21.88 28.99
N VAL A 178 -7.22 -23.11 29.26
CA VAL A 178 -6.23 -23.78 28.41
C VAL A 178 -6.85 -25.03 27.83
N SER A 179 -7.01 -25.05 26.52
CA SER A 179 -7.61 -26.15 25.74
C SER A 179 -6.59 -26.74 24.79
N VAL A 180 -6.27 -28.01 24.92
CA VAL A 180 -5.27 -28.72 24.11
C VAL A 180 -5.87 -30.00 23.56
N ALA A 181 -5.87 -30.19 22.24
CA ALA A 181 -6.44 -31.38 21.61
C ALA A 181 -5.60 -32.64 21.84
N GLY A 182 -4.27 -32.49 21.86
CA GLY A 182 -3.33 -33.57 22.11
C GLY A 182 -2.84 -33.66 23.55
N TYR A 183 -1.67 -34.28 23.72
CA TYR A 183 -1.01 -34.38 25.04
C TYR A 183 -0.53 -33.00 25.51
N HIS A 184 -0.72 -32.72 26.80
CA HIS A 184 -0.07 -31.59 27.46
C HIS A 184 0.35 -31.95 28.86
N ASN A 185 1.41 -31.30 29.32
CA ASN A 185 1.97 -31.56 30.64
C ASN A 185 1.07 -30.96 31.73
N GLY A 186 0.24 -31.81 32.35
CA GLY A 186 -0.56 -31.47 33.52
C GLY A 186 -2.08 -31.45 33.36
N GLY A 187 -2.64 -31.85 32.23
CA GLY A 187 -4.09 -31.88 32.07
C GLY A 187 -4.64 -32.88 31.03
N PRO A 188 -5.95 -33.15 31.09
CA PRO A 188 -6.59 -33.99 30.09
C PRO A 188 -6.66 -33.28 28.73
N SER A 189 -6.50 -34.05 27.64
CA SER A 189 -6.77 -33.57 26.29
C SER A 189 -8.26 -33.26 26.11
N SER A 190 -8.58 -32.21 25.40
CA SER A 190 -9.94 -31.83 25.03
C SER A 190 -10.04 -31.76 23.50
N PRO A 191 -11.11 -32.28 22.86
CA PRO A 191 -11.29 -32.09 21.44
C PRO A 191 -11.31 -30.59 21.11
N VAL A 192 -10.41 -30.17 20.21
CA VAL A 192 -10.35 -28.79 19.73
C VAL A 192 -10.48 -28.83 18.20
N SER A 193 -11.42 -28.11 17.68
CA SER A 193 -11.54 -27.85 16.25
C SER A 193 -11.24 -26.39 16.01
N LEU A 194 -10.19 -26.12 15.24
CA LEU A 194 -9.78 -24.76 14.88
C LEU A 194 -10.08 -24.52 13.42
N PRO A 195 -10.53 -23.31 13.05
CA PRO A 195 -10.68 -22.92 11.66
C PRO A 195 -9.31 -22.85 10.97
N GLU A 196 -9.30 -23.05 9.68
CA GLU A 196 -8.12 -22.75 8.86
C GLU A 196 -7.81 -21.26 8.93
N VAL A 197 -6.55 -20.93 9.13
CA VAL A 197 -6.09 -19.52 9.15
C VAL A 197 -5.85 -19.07 7.72
N SER A 198 -6.76 -18.26 7.19
CA SER A 198 -6.62 -17.62 5.88
C SER A 198 -6.52 -16.12 6.05
N LEU A 199 -5.51 -15.51 5.44
CA LEU A 199 -5.34 -14.05 5.50
C LEU A 199 -6.22 -13.29 4.52
N GLY A 200 -6.82 -13.98 3.54
CA GLY A 200 -7.64 -13.36 2.50
C GLY A 200 -6.88 -12.42 1.55
N ILE A 201 -5.55 -12.40 1.60
CA ILE A 201 -4.70 -11.53 0.79
C ILE A 201 -4.37 -12.21 -0.53
N ASN A 202 -4.74 -11.58 -1.64
CA ASN A 202 -4.36 -12.03 -2.98
C ASN A 202 -3.14 -11.23 -3.47
N VAL A 203 -1.96 -11.75 -3.20
CA VAL A 203 -0.67 -11.14 -3.56
C VAL A 203 -0.56 -10.87 -5.06
N GLN A 204 -1.01 -11.81 -5.89
CA GLN A 204 -0.94 -11.67 -7.34
C GLN A 204 -1.89 -10.57 -7.85
N ASP A 205 -3.05 -10.43 -7.26
CA ASP A 205 -4.00 -9.38 -7.60
C ASP A 205 -3.44 -7.98 -7.26
N ILE A 206 -2.83 -7.82 -6.08
CA ILE A 206 -2.17 -6.58 -5.68
C ILE A 206 -1.05 -6.21 -6.65
N ARG A 207 -0.18 -7.17 -7.00
CA ARG A 207 0.87 -6.97 -8.00
C ARG A 207 0.29 -6.48 -9.32
N THR A 208 -0.67 -7.22 -9.87
CA THR A 208 -1.28 -6.92 -11.17
C THR A 208 -1.90 -5.52 -11.20
N ARG A 209 -2.55 -5.11 -10.11
CA ARG A 209 -3.14 -3.76 -10.00
C ARG A 209 -2.09 -2.65 -10.08
N PHE A 210 -0.94 -2.79 -9.39
CA PHE A 210 0.13 -1.80 -9.45
C PHE A 210 0.82 -1.76 -10.81
N GLU A 211 1.04 -2.92 -11.44
CA GLU A 211 1.58 -3.02 -12.80
C GLU A 211 0.64 -2.35 -13.81
N MET A 212 -0.67 -2.57 -13.69
CA MET A 212 -1.68 -1.92 -14.53
C MET A 212 -1.73 -0.42 -14.28
N LEU A 213 -1.80 0.03 -13.01
CA LEU A 213 -1.82 1.46 -12.67
C LEU A 213 -0.64 2.19 -13.28
N SER A 214 0.58 1.69 -13.09
CA SER A 214 1.81 2.28 -13.64
C SER A 214 1.77 2.35 -15.17
N THR A 215 1.34 1.28 -15.83
CA THR A 215 1.23 1.21 -17.29
C THR A 215 0.18 2.19 -17.81
N GLU A 216 -0.98 2.28 -17.19
CA GLU A 216 -2.05 3.17 -17.61
C GLU A 216 -1.70 4.64 -17.38
N LEU A 217 -1.04 4.98 -16.26
CA LEU A 217 -0.53 6.34 -16.02
C LEU A 217 0.47 6.77 -17.10
N SER A 218 1.31 5.85 -17.59
CA SER A 218 2.30 6.16 -18.65
C SER A 218 1.66 6.51 -19.99
N THR A 219 0.40 6.15 -20.21
CA THR A 219 -0.34 6.47 -21.46
C THR A 219 -0.95 7.86 -21.45
N LEU A 220 -0.97 8.53 -20.30
CA LEU A 220 -1.54 9.86 -20.17
C LEU A 220 -0.66 10.90 -20.88
N SER A 221 -1.30 11.79 -21.62
CA SER A 221 -0.59 12.88 -22.27
C SER A 221 -0.18 13.95 -21.26
N THR A 222 1.00 14.53 -21.46
CA THR A 222 1.43 15.70 -20.68
C THR A 222 0.39 16.82 -20.80
N ASN A 223 -0.09 17.31 -19.67
CA ASN A 223 -0.97 18.47 -19.56
C ASN A 223 -0.37 19.58 -18.68
N GLY A 224 0.80 19.33 -18.09
CA GLY A 224 1.62 20.31 -17.38
C GLY A 224 2.62 21.02 -18.30
N ILE A 225 3.12 22.16 -17.87
CA ILE A 225 4.18 22.92 -18.57
C ILE A 225 5.45 22.80 -17.72
N ILE A 226 6.53 22.33 -18.35
CA ILE A 226 7.87 22.41 -17.77
C ILE A 226 8.46 23.73 -18.26
N GLU A 227 8.47 24.74 -17.42
CA GLU A 227 9.14 26.00 -17.72
C GLU A 227 10.57 25.92 -17.20
N ALA A 228 11.53 26.26 -18.09
CA ALA A 228 12.88 26.57 -17.67
C ALA A 228 12.83 27.93 -16.94
N GLY A 229 12.50 27.91 -15.69
CA GLY A 229 12.52 29.07 -14.80
C GLY A 229 13.82 29.13 -14.06
N ASN A 230 14.15 30.31 -13.53
CA ASN A 230 15.39 30.51 -12.79
C ASN A 230 15.56 29.46 -11.69
N PHE A 231 16.64 28.71 -11.75
CA PHE A 231 17.08 27.76 -10.74
C PHE A 231 17.33 28.48 -9.44
N LEU A 232 16.58 28.22 -8.42
CA LEU A 232 16.82 28.73 -7.09
C LEU A 232 17.80 27.83 -6.36
N THR A 233 19.05 27.88 -6.76
CA THR A 233 20.14 27.50 -5.86
C THR A 233 20.53 28.73 -5.04
N PRO A 234 21.22 28.57 -3.92
CA PRO A 234 21.77 29.70 -3.18
C PRO A 234 22.63 30.68 -4.04
N ASP A 235 23.01 30.25 -5.26
CA ASP A 235 23.86 30.97 -6.19
C ASP A 235 23.15 31.51 -7.44
N ASN A 236 21.80 31.53 -7.48
CA ASN A 236 20.97 32.04 -8.60
C ASN A 236 21.05 31.26 -9.92
N GLU A 237 21.16 29.94 -9.88
CA GLU A 237 21.09 29.11 -11.07
C GLU A 237 19.72 28.43 -11.20
N ASP A 238 19.21 28.39 -12.37
CA ASP A 238 17.85 28.12 -12.85
C ASP A 238 17.09 26.85 -12.35
N ALA A 239 15.89 26.88 -11.72
CA ALA A 239 15.04 25.76 -11.32
C ALA A 239 13.97 25.40 -12.35
N ILE A 240 13.78 24.12 -12.65
CA ILE A 240 12.61 23.68 -13.42
C ILE A 240 11.39 23.75 -12.50
N THR A 241 10.50 24.71 -12.76
CA THR A 241 9.22 24.78 -12.07
C THR A 241 8.19 24.03 -12.90
N LEU A 242 7.61 22.98 -12.33
CA LEU A 242 6.49 22.29 -12.97
C LEU A 242 5.22 23.07 -12.66
N ILE A 243 4.69 23.80 -13.66
CA ILE A 243 3.50 24.64 -13.52
C ILE A 243 2.32 23.98 -14.23
N PRO A 244 1.14 23.89 -13.62
CA PRO A 244 -0.04 23.42 -14.30
C PRO A 244 -0.42 24.31 -15.48
N PRO A 245 -0.98 23.76 -16.56
CA PRO A 245 -1.46 24.54 -17.67
C PRO A 245 -2.67 25.38 -17.25
N GLY A 246 -2.49 26.69 -17.16
CA GLY A 246 -3.53 27.62 -16.73
C GLY A 246 -3.47 27.99 -15.25
N GLU A 247 -4.20 29.04 -14.86
CA GLU A 247 -4.11 29.64 -13.53
C GLU A 247 -4.83 28.86 -12.41
N THR A 248 -5.64 27.83 -12.74
CA THR A 248 -6.35 26.99 -11.75
C THR A 248 -6.64 25.62 -12.35
N ALA A 249 -6.03 24.56 -11.79
CA ALA A 249 -6.53 23.22 -12.02
C ALA A 249 -7.90 23.06 -11.35
N ALA A 250 -8.81 22.37 -12.05
CA ALA A 250 -10.10 22.02 -11.43
C ALA A 250 -9.87 21.05 -10.25
N PRO A 251 -10.69 21.07 -9.21
CA PRO A 251 -10.66 20.04 -8.16
C PRO A 251 -10.72 18.65 -8.82
N ASN A 252 -9.78 17.76 -8.48
CA ASN A 252 -9.56 16.43 -9.05
C ASN A 252 -8.89 16.39 -10.44
N GLU A 253 -8.27 17.45 -10.90
CA GLU A 253 -7.42 17.39 -12.09
C GLU A 253 -6.06 16.81 -11.73
N ILE A 254 -5.60 15.83 -12.54
CA ILE A 254 -4.27 15.25 -12.41
C ILE A 254 -3.33 16.00 -13.35
N LEU A 255 -2.22 16.50 -12.82
CA LEU A 255 -1.13 17.03 -13.61
C LEU A 255 -0.22 15.90 -14.05
N VAL A 256 0.06 15.83 -15.34
CA VAL A 256 0.89 14.79 -15.93
C VAL A 256 2.08 15.42 -16.65
N PHE A 257 3.27 14.94 -16.30
CA PHE A 257 4.52 15.27 -16.97
C PHE A 257 5.15 13.98 -17.48
N ASN A 258 5.56 13.95 -18.75
CA ASN A 258 6.31 12.83 -19.31
C ASN A 258 7.75 13.28 -19.51
N VAL A 259 8.67 12.64 -18.81
CA VAL A 259 10.10 12.94 -18.78
C VAL A 259 10.93 11.71 -19.09
N ASP A 260 12.20 11.89 -19.39
CA ASP A 260 13.18 10.82 -19.54
C ASP A 260 14.25 10.88 -18.43
N ALA A 261 15.24 10.00 -18.50
CA ALA A 261 16.28 9.89 -17.49
C ALA A 261 17.12 11.18 -17.33
N SER A 262 17.22 12.02 -18.37
CA SER A 262 17.97 13.28 -18.32
C SER A 262 17.35 14.31 -17.36
N PHE A 263 16.10 14.11 -16.97
CA PHE A 263 15.44 14.91 -15.94
C PHE A 263 16.20 14.88 -14.59
N PHE A 264 16.88 13.78 -14.29
CA PHE A 264 17.65 13.61 -13.06
C PHE A 264 19.11 14.08 -13.16
N ASP A 265 19.56 14.52 -14.34
CA ASP A 265 20.92 15.05 -14.55
C ASP A 265 21.04 16.51 -14.04
N GLY A 266 19.92 17.14 -13.69
CA GLY A 266 19.83 18.52 -13.21
C GLY A 266 19.51 18.63 -11.72
N ASN A 267 19.17 19.86 -11.31
CA ASN A 267 18.67 20.11 -9.96
C ASN A 267 17.21 19.60 -9.82
N ALA A 268 16.83 19.21 -8.61
CA ALA A 268 15.46 18.79 -8.32
C ALA A 268 14.45 19.90 -8.65
N PRO A 269 13.31 19.56 -9.27
CA PRO A 269 12.29 20.55 -9.61
C PRO A 269 11.56 21.03 -8.36
N THR A 270 10.99 22.23 -8.45
CA THR A 270 10.05 22.76 -7.47
C THR A 270 8.64 22.65 -8.06
N PHE A 271 7.72 22.00 -7.34
CA PHE A 271 6.31 21.94 -7.74
C PHE A 271 5.57 23.16 -7.19
N SER A 272 4.93 23.92 -8.09
CA SER A 272 4.31 25.20 -7.72
C SER A 272 2.95 25.07 -7.03
N ASN A 273 2.37 23.87 -7.03
CA ASN A 273 1.05 23.63 -6.43
C ASN A 273 1.02 22.30 -5.70
N SER A 274 1.04 22.35 -4.37
CA SER A 274 1.05 21.17 -3.49
C SER A 274 -0.33 20.51 -3.33
N ASP A 275 -1.42 21.13 -3.82
CA ASP A 275 -2.78 20.65 -3.59
C ASP A 275 -3.30 19.78 -4.75
N ILE A 276 -2.56 19.71 -5.87
CA ILE A 276 -2.95 18.98 -7.07
C ILE A 276 -2.14 17.69 -7.17
N THR A 277 -2.83 16.58 -7.40
CA THR A 277 -2.18 15.31 -7.70
C THR A 277 -1.32 15.43 -8.95
N THR A 278 -0.03 15.18 -8.80
CA THR A 278 0.93 15.28 -9.89
C THR A 278 1.57 13.93 -10.17
N VAL A 279 1.51 13.51 -11.43
CA VAL A 279 2.15 12.31 -11.95
C VAL A 279 3.32 12.71 -12.84
N VAL A 280 4.51 12.26 -12.50
CA VAL A 280 5.70 12.40 -13.33
C VAL A 280 6.03 11.02 -13.90
N ASN A 281 5.65 10.77 -15.16
CA ASN A 281 5.99 9.55 -15.87
C ASN A 281 7.43 9.62 -16.35
N VAL A 282 8.24 8.65 -15.94
CA VAL A 282 9.67 8.60 -16.22
C VAL A 282 9.97 7.42 -17.14
N ALA A 283 10.44 7.72 -18.37
CA ALA A 283 10.81 6.72 -19.35
C ALA A 283 12.27 6.28 -19.15
N GLY A 284 12.52 4.97 -19.19
CA GLY A 284 13.86 4.38 -19.12
C GLY A 284 13.90 3.14 -18.24
N ALA A 285 14.92 2.31 -18.47
CA ALA A 285 15.02 0.99 -17.83
C ALA A 285 15.91 0.96 -16.59
N ASN A 286 16.91 1.82 -16.51
CA ASN A 286 17.88 1.80 -15.41
C ASN A 286 18.18 3.21 -14.95
N PHE A 287 18.09 3.43 -13.66
CA PHE A 287 18.30 4.73 -13.05
C PHE A 287 19.28 4.62 -11.90
N THR A 288 20.15 5.63 -11.78
CA THR A 288 20.93 5.91 -10.58
C THR A 288 20.74 7.39 -10.27
N ILE A 289 19.91 7.71 -9.29
CA ILE A 289 19.55 9.07 -8.90
C ILE A 289 20.55 9.54 -7.84
N LYS A 290 21.46 10.44 -8.24
CA LYS A 290 22.49 11.03 -7.39
C LYS A 290 22.40 12.55 -7.46
N ASP A 291 22.73 13.19 -6.36
CA ASP A 291 22.80 14.66 -6.28
C ASP A 291 21.47 15.36 -6.66
N PHE A 292 20.38 14.62 -6.64
CA PHE A 292 19.02 15.09 -6.88
C PHE A 292 18.32 15.25 -5.55
N ASP A 293 18.74 16.24 -4.75
CA ASP A 293 18.16 16.51 -3.44
C ASP A 293 16.77 17.11 -3.58
N PHE A 294 15.79 16.23 -3.46
CA PHE A 294 14.37 16.55 -3.45
C PHE A 294 13.91 16.65 -1.98
N GLY A 295 14.52 17.60 -1.24
CA GLY A 295 14.43 17.69 0.21
C GLY A 295 13.07 18.11 0.75
N ASP A 296 12.25 18.81 -0.05
CA ASP A 296 10.88 19.14 0.30
C ASP A 296 9.97 17.90 0.23
N GLU A 297 8.89 17.90 1.00
CA GLU A 297 7.94 16.80 1.07
C GLU A 297 6.75 17.11 0.16
N TYR A 298 6.59 16.33 -0.92
CA TYR A 298 5.49 16.49 -1.87
C TYR A 298 4.53 15.28 -1.78
N GLU A 299 3.59 15.37 -0.88
CA GLU A 299 2.65 14.28 -0.56
C GLU A 299 1.72 13.92 -1.73
N ASN A 300 1.45 14.87 -2.64
CA ASN A 300 0.57 14.69 -3.81
C ASN A 300 1.33 14.36 -5.10
N VAL A 301 2.66 14.18 -5.03
CA VAL A 301 3.49 13.89 -6.20
C VAL A 301 3.90 12.44 -6.22
N VAL A 302 3.72 11.78 -7.36
CA VAL A 302 4.19 10.44 -7.63
C VAL A 302 5.04 10.40 -8.89
N PHE A 303 6.25 9.86 -8.77
CA PHE A 303 7.11 9.53 -9.90
C PHE A 303 6.83 8.09 -10.34
N ASN A 304 6.30 7.94 -11.55
CA ASN A 304 5.95 6.67 -12.15
C ASN A 304 7.07 6.20 -13.08
N PHE A 305 7.94 5.32 -12.59
CA PHE A 305 9.02 4.69 -13.34
C PHE A 305 8.51 3.43 -14.05
N TYR A 306 7.68 3.62 -15.07
CA TYR A 306 6.86 2.58 -15.68
C TYR A 306 7.62 1.55 -16.53
N GLU A 307 8.88 1.82 -16.89
CA GLU A 307 9.76 0.90 -17.64
C GLU A 307 11.00 0.51 -16.83
N ALA A 308 11.17 1.04 -15.62
CA ALA A 308 12.36 0.80 -14.83
C ALA A 308 12.46 -0.67 -14.41
N LEU A 309 13.64 -1.25 -14.66
CA LEU A 309 14.03 -2.57 -14.18
C LEU A 309 14.99 -2.47 -13.00
N MET A 310 15.72 -1.36 -12.89
CA MET A 310 16.63 -1.05 -11.79
C MET A 310 16.51 0.42 -11.40
N LEU A 311 16.42 0.69 -10.10
CA LEU A 311 16.28 2.03 -9.55
C LEU A 311 17.13 2.18 -8.29
N ASP A 312 18.28 2.81 -8.42
CA ASP A 312 19.18 3.14 -7.31
C ASP A 312 18.98 4.60 -6.90
N ILE A 313 18.65 4.83 -5.64
CA ILE A 313 18.36 6.17 -5.08
C ILE A 313 19.42 6.51 -4.04
N ASP A 314 20.40 7.30 -4.46
CA ASP A 314 21.54 7.73 -3.64
C ASP A 314 21.36 9.17 -3.09
N SER A 315 20.19 9.79 -3.25
CA SER A 315 19.84 11.11 -2.71
C SER A 315 18.55 11.09 -1.91
N VAL A 316 18.30 12.14 -1.14
CA VAL A 316 17.00 12.29 -0.45
C VAL A 316 15.91 12.52 -1.50
N PHE A 317 14.83 11.75 -1.40
CA PHE A 317 13.74 11.79 -2.36
C PHE A 317 12.41 12.12 -1.66
N GLY A 318 11.91 13.34 -1.82
CA GLY A 318 10.76 13.89 -1.09
C GLY A 318 9.43 13.73 -1.81
N ALA A 319 9.21 12.64 -2.53
CA ALA A 319 7.95 12.33 -3.20
C ALA A 319 7.70 10.81 -3.22
N SER A 320 6.49 10.41 -3.61
CA SER A 320 6.16 9.00 -3.77
C SER A 320 6.73 8.41 -5.06
N ILE A 321 7.04 7.12 -5.03
CA ILE A 321 7.64 6.36 -6.13
C ILE A 321 6.74 5.19 -6.47
N LEU A 322 6.38 5.08 -7.75
CA LEU A 322 5.67 3.95 -8.35
C LEU A 322 6.59 3.30 -9.39
N ALA A 323 7.23 2.21 -9.03
CA ALA A 323 8.19 1.47 -9.87
C ALA A 323 7.92 -0.05 -9.80
N PRO A 324 6.73 -0.54 -10.20
CA PRO A 324 6.29 -1.91 -9.92
C PRO A 324 7.09 -2.99 -10.62
N PHE A 325 7.90 -2.63 -11.61
CA PHE A 325 8.77 -3.56 -12.34
C PHE A 325 10.23 -3.52 -11.88
N ALA A 326 10.62 -2.49 -11.12
CA ALA A 326 12.01 -2.25 -10.76
C ALA A 326 12.47 -3.05 -9.54
N ASP A 327 13.71 -3.48 -9.58
CA ASP A 327 14.48 -3.80 -8.40
C ASP A 327 15.08 -2.49 -7.86
N THR A 328 14.69 -2.10 -6.65
CA THR A 328 15.05 -0.80 -6.07
C THR A 328 16.00 -0.97 -4.90
N GLU A 329 16.99 -0.09 -4.82
CA GLU A 329 17.82 0.14 -3.64
C GLU A 329 17.82 1.63 -3.31
N ASN A 330 17.79 1.99 -2.04
CA ASN A 330 18.04 3.35 -1.58
C ASN A 330 19.16 3.35 -0.54
N THR A 331 20.03 4.35 -0.59
CA THR A 331 21.05 4.59 0.43
C THR A 331 20.71 5.81 1.30
N ASN A 332 19.80 6.64 0.84
CA ASN A 332 19.30 7.82 1.54
C ASN A 332 17.81 7.71 1.86
N GLU A 333 17.22 8.77 2.42
CA GLU A 333 15.83 8.78 2.83
C GLU A 333 14.88 8.98 1.64
N ILE A 334 13.86 8.14 1.55
CA ILE A 334 12.67 8.36 0.71
C ILE A 334 11.56 8.84 1.64
N LYS A 335 11.03 10.05 1.39
CA LYS A 335 9.91 10.64 2.11
C LYS A 335 8.68 10.57 1.23
N GLY A 336 7.93 9.49 1.35
CA GLY A 336 6.80 9.20 0.47
C GLY A 336 6.45 7.73 0.49
N SER A 337 5.46 7.33 -0.32
CA SER A 337 5.16 5.92 -0.55
C SER A 337 6.08 5.34 -1.61
N LEU A 338 6.68 4.20 -1.32
CA LEU A 338 7.51 3.44 -2.27
C LEU A 338 6.75 2.18 -2.71
N VAL A 339 6.53 2.05 -4.02
CA VAL A 339 6.04 0.81 -4.66
C VAL A 339 7.12 0.27 -5.57
N THR A 340 7.55 -0.97 -5.35
CA THR A 340 8.63 -1.59 -6.12
C THR A 340 8.46 -3.11 -6.26
N ASN A 341 9.14 -3.74 -7.23
CA ASN A 341 9.13 -5.19 -7.40
C ASN A 341 9.94 -5.90 -6.30
N ASN A 342 11.25 -5.70 -6.27
CA ASN A 342 12.12 -6.13 -5.18
C ASN A 342 12.77 -4.92 -4.51
N TYR A 343 13.10 -5.06 -3.23
CA TYR A 343 13.65 -3.93 -2.49
C TYR A 343 14.84 -4.34 -1.62
N ILE A 344 15.92 -3.57 -1.72
CA ILE A 344 17.07 -3.61 -0.81
C ILE A 344 17.00 -2.35 0.06
N ASN A 345 16.66 -2.54 1.34
CA ASN A 345 16.46 -1.44 2.28
C ASN A 345 17.77 -1.03 2.95
N SER A 346 18.58 -0.22 2.27
CA SER A 346 19.84 0.32 2.81
C SER A 346 19.68 1.74 3.38
N GLY A 347 18.66 2.50 2.96
CA GLY A 347 18.25 3.81 3.47
C GLY A 347 16.88 3.77 4.15
N ILE A 348 16.45 4.90 4.70
CA ILE A 348 15.18 5.03 5.40
C ILE A 348 14.03 5.25 4.39
N VAL A 349 12.86 4.63 4.66
CA VAL A 349 11.60 5.07 4.05
C VAL A 349 10.72 5.62 5.15
N SER A 350 10.28 6.87 4.99
CA SER A 350 9.56 7.62 6.02
C SER A 350 8.24 8.22 5.49
N PRO A 351 7.26 8.46 6.35
CA PRO A 351 6.13 9.30 6.00
C PRO A 351 6.58 10.71 5.56
N PRO A 352 5.70 11.46 4.86
CA PRO A 352 4.29 11.17 4.62
C PRO A 352 4.07 10.07 3.58
N VAL A 353 2.91 9.41 3.63
CA VAL A 353 2.43 8.56 2.53
C VAL A 353 1.86 9.41 1.41
N PHE A 354 1.67 8.82 0.23
CA PHE A 354 0.96 9.49 -0.87
C PHE A 354 -0.47 9.86 -0.45
N VAL A 355 -0.86 11.11 -0.65
CA VAL A 355 -2.23 11.58 -0.34
C VAL A 355 -3.00 12.02 -1.58
N GLY A 356 -2.34 12.01 -2.76
CA GLY A 356 -2.95 12.37 -4.03
C GLY A 356 -4.09 11.44 -4.43
N ASP A 357 -5.01 11.96 -5.23
CA ASP A 357 -6.09 11.20 -5.86
C ASP A 357 -5.70 10.93 -7.33
N LEU A 358 -5.46 9.68 -7.67
CA LEU A 358 -5.12 9.25 -9.04
C LEU A 358 -6.37 8.97 -9.88
N THR A 359 -7.57 9.15 -9.33
CA THR A 359 -8.80 9.00 -10.11
C THR A 359 -8.93 10.19 -11.07
N PRO A 360 -8.91 9.98 -12.41
CA PRO A 360 -9.16 11.05 -13.35
C PRO A 360 -10.55 11.64 -13.10
N TRP A 361 -10.66 12.97 -13.20
CA TRP A 361 -11.95 13.63 -13.10
C TRP A 361 -12.87 13.15 -14.26
N GLU A 362 -13.95 12.46 -13.93
CA GLU A 362 -15.04 12.27 -14.88
C GLU A 362 -15.95 13.50 -14.81
N PRO A 363 -16.13 14.25 -15.94
CA PRO A 363 -17.14 15.27 -15.99
C PRO A 363 -18.49 14.64 -15.62
N GLU A 364 -19.21 15.23 -14.66
CA GLU A 364 -20.55 14.75 -14.34
C GLU A 364 -21.32 14.50 -15.62
N PRO A 365 -21.94 13.31 -15.78
CA PRO A 365 -22.72 13.05 -16.98
C PRO A 365 -23.72 14.20 -17.11
N PRO A 366 -23.86 14.79 -18.34
CA PRO A 366 -24.72 15.96 -18.53
C PRO A 366 -26.06 15.65 -17.89
N VAL A 367 -26.44 16.47 -16.92
CA VAL A 367 -27.71 16.32 -16.22
C VAL A 367 -28.77 16.26 -17.32
N THR A 368 -29.33 15.08 -17.54
CA THR A 368 -30.43 14.91 -18.48
C THR A 368 -31.60 15.69 -17.89
N VAL A 369 -31.66 16.97 -18.24
CA VAL A 369 -32.80 17.81 -17.85
C VAL A 369 -34.04 17.11 -18.41
N PRO A 370 -34.95 16.63 -17.59
CA PRO A 370 -36.16 16.00 -18.09
C PRO A 370 -36.80 16.96 -19.07
N VAL A 371 -36.99 16.52 -20.32
CA VAL A 371 -37.64 17.37 -21.34
C VAL A 371 -38.93 17.85 -20.73
N PRO A 372 -39.15 19.20 -20.60
CA PRO A 372 -40.32 19.70 -19.94
C PRO A 372 -41.56 19.05 -20.55
N ALA A 373 -42.55 18.68 -19.70
CA ALA A 373 -43.79 18.06 -20.18
C ALA A 373 -44.47 18.89 -21.29
N SER A 374 -44.16 20.19 -21.37
CA SER A 374 -44.54 21.10 -22.43
C SER A 374 -44.02 20.67 -23.85
N ALA A 375 -42.83 20.02 -23.93
CA ALA A 375 -42.33 19.54 -25.22
C ALA A 375 -43.18 18.35 -25.73
N TRP A 376 -43.58 17.45 -24.84
CA TRP A 376 -44.50 16.35 -25.18
C TRP A 376 -45.89 16.84 -25.55
N LEU A 377 -46.40 17.88 -24.89
CA LEU A 377 -47.65 18.57 -25.24
C LEU A 377 -47.55 19.24 -26.58
N PHE A 378 -46.42 19.86 -26.93
CA PHE A 378 -46.22 20.48 -28.22
C PHE A 378 -46.16 19.46 -29.36
N PHE A 379 -45.48 18.32 -29.20
CA PHE A 379 -45.49 17.25 -30.17
C PHE A 379 -46.85 16.59 -30.32
N SER A 380 -47.61 16.40 -29.25
CA SER A 380 -48.97 15.84 -29.32
C SER A 380 -49.92 16.80 -30.02
N ALA A 381 -49.78 18.11 -29.80
CA ALA A 381 -50.57 19.15 -30.50
C ALA A 381 -50.28 19.18 -32.01
N LEU A 382 -49.00 19.04 -32.40
CA LEU A 382 -48.59 18.97 -33.82
C LEU A 382 -49.14 17.72 -34.51
N VAL A 383 -49.10 16.57 -33.84
CA VAL A 383 -49.67 15.32 -34.37
C VAL A 383 -51.21 15.44 -34.51
N GLY A 384 -51.87 16.03 -33.52
CA GLY A 384 -53.29 16.32 -33.56
C GLY A 384 -53.72 17.23 -34.73
N MET A 385 -52.96 18.30 -34.97
CA MET A 385 -53.19 19.19 -36.13
C MET A 385 -52.97 18.51 -37.49
N ALA A 386 -51.95 17.59 -37.58
CA ALA A 386 -51.72 16.86 -38.81
C ALA A 386 -52.83 15.85 -39.12
N ILE A 387 -53.44 15.25 -38.12
CA ILE A 387 -54.59 14.33 -38.28
C ILE A 387 -55.84 15.13 -38.64
N PHE A 388 -56.08 16.29 -38.05
CA PHE A 388 -57.25 17.15 -38.36
C PHE A 388 -57.19 17.65 -39.83
N ARG A 389 -56.00 18.01 -40.32
CA ARG A 389 -55.82 18.44 -41.74
C ARG A 389 -56.12 17.33 -42.73
N ARG A 390 -55.84 16.07 -42.40
CA ARG A 390 -56.16 14.93 -43.27
C ARG A 390 -57.65 14.60 -43.33
N GLY A 391 -58.38 14.90 -42.25
CA GLY A 391 -59.86 14.68 -42.20
C GLY A 391 -60.68 15.64 -43.04
N GLN A 392 -60.15 16.83 -43.40
CA GLN A 392 -60.88 17.84 -44.18
C GLN A 392 -60.74 17.72 -45.71
N SER A 393 -59.91 16.76 -46.21
CA SER A 393 -59.75 16.56 -47.66
C SER A 393 -60.62 15.42 -48.23
N TYR A 394 -61.62 14.95 -47.48
CA TYR A 394 -62.59 13.94 -47.87
C TYR A 394 -64.04 14.34 -47.69
N SER A 395 -64.38 15.60 -47.94
CA SER A 395 -65.76 16.04 -48.04
C SER A 395 -65.97 16.89 -49.35
#